data_92c14255d923ec678daae5e0f875cbc3
#
_entry.id   92c14255d923ec678daae5e0f875cbc3
#
_cell.length_a   1.000
_cell.length_b   1.000
_cell.length_c   1.000
_cell.angle_alpha   90.00
_cell.angle_beta   90.00
_cell.angle_gamma   90.00
#
_symmetry.space_group_name_H-M   'P 1'
#
loop_
_entity.id
_entity.type
_entity.pdbx_description
1 polymer ?
#
loop_
_entity_poly.entity_id
_entity_poly.type
_entity_poly.pdbx_seq_one_letter_code
_entity_poly.pdbx_strand_id
1 'polypeptide(L)'
;MSAFIRTIEGKIFSLDQNKKELSLAIEEILSGQPQKKQITFSLDPNVRITDTSNQPMKLVGLKVDDKVEIGYTREKSKRTALFIKVIG
;
A
#
# COMPACT_ATOMS: atom_id res chain seq x y z
N MET A 1 -14.56 10.21 16.65
CA MET A 1 -13.22 10.67 16.33
C MET A 1 -12.86 10.22 14.93
N SER A 2 -12.50 11.13 14.06
CA SER A 2 -12.14 10.78 12.69
C SER A 2 -10.64 10.45 12.61
N ALA A 3 -10.32 9.33 11.97
CA ALA A 3 -8.95 9.00 11.68
C ALA A 3 -8.51 9.72 10.41
N PHE A 4 -7.28 10.22 10.42
CA PHE A 4 -6.74 10.81 9.21
C PHE A 4 -6.33 9.70 8.25
N ILE A 5 -6.74 9.84 6.99
CA ILE A 5 -6.28 8.96 5.94
C ILE A 5 -5.02 9.55 5.35
N ARG A 6 -3.95 8.76 5.37
CA ARG A 6 -2.68 9.12 4.77
C ARG A 6 -2.54 8.38 3.46
N THR A 7 -1.79 8.95 2.53
CA THR A 7 -1.51 8.26 1.26
C THR A 7 -0.01 8.12 1.09
N ILE A 8 0.38 7.03 0.44
CA ILE A 8 1.77 6.74 0.14
C ILE A 8 1.85 6.03 -1.19
N GLU A 9 2.89 6.31 -1.96
CA GLU A 9 3.15 5.62 -3.21
C GLU A 9 4.40 4.76 -3.09
N GLY A 10 4.39 3.63 -3.76
CA GLY A 10 5.54 2.74 -3.80
C GLY A 10 5.26 1.55 -4.67
N LYS A 11 6.23 0.65 -4.74
CA LYS A 11 6.09 -0.59 -5.48
C LYS A 11 5.77 -1.73 -4.50
N ILE A 12 4.92 -2.64 -4.93
CA ILE A 12 4.60 -3.80 -4.11
C ILE A 12 5.86 -4.66 -3.99
N PHE A 13 6.30 -4.87 -2.76
CA PHE A 13 7.43 -5.74 -2.46
C PHE A 13 6.97 -7.17 -2.22
N SER A 14 5.89 -7.33 -1.46
CA SER A 14 5.34 -8.64 -1.17
C SER A 14 3.86 -8.51 -0.85
N LEU A 15 3.14 -9.59 -1.06
CA LEU A 15 1.71 -9.66 -0.82
C LEU A 15 1.37 -11.03 -0.26
N ASP A 16 0.78 -11.07 0.92
CA ASP A 16 0.33 -12.31 1.56
C ASP A 16 -1.19 -12.30 1.61
N GLN A 17 -1.82 -13.04 0.72
CA GLN A 17 -3.27 -13.08 0.63
C GLN A 17 -3.91 -13.81 1.82
N ASN A 18 -3.18 -14.74 2.42
CA ASN A 18 -3.70 -15.49 3.57
C ASN A 18 -3.73 -14.62 4.82
N LYS A 19 -2.67 -13.85 5.05
CA LYS A 19 -2.58 -12.97 6.20
C LYS A 19 -3.23 -11.60 5.95
N LYS A 20 -3.62 -11.32 4.71
CA LYS A 20 -4.14 -10.02 4.32
C LYS A 20 -3.15 -8.90 4.65
N GLU A 21 -1.92 -9.07 4.22
CA GLU A 21 -0.85 -8.10 4.43
C GLU A 21 -0.18 -7.77 3.11
N LEU A 22 0.27 -6.52 2.98
CA LEU A 22 0.97 -6.06 1.80
C LEU A 22 2.13 -5.18 2.25
N SER A 23 3.32 -5.42 1.68
CA SER A 23 4.49 -4.58 1.96
C SER A 23 4.85 -3.78 0.72
N LEU A 24 5.13 -2.50 0.94
CA LEU A 24 5.62 -1.60 -0.11
C LEU A 24 7.11 -1.38 0.04
N ALA A 25 7.80 -1.30 -1.08
CA ALA A 25 9.17 -0.79 -1.13
C ALA A 25 9.08 0.67 -1.54
N ILE A 26 9.62 1.54 -0.72
CA ILE A 26 9.71 2.97 -1.00
C ILE A 26 11.17 3.39 -0.95
N GLU A 27 11.48 4.48 -1.64
CA GLU A 27 12.82 5.04 -1.64
C GLU A 27 12.76 6.43 -1.05
N GLU A 28 13.61 6.68 -0.04
CA GLU A 28 13.73 7.98 0.59
C GLU A 28 15.15 8.47 0.41
N ILE A 29 15.29 9.80 0.28
CA ILE A 29 16.61 10.40 0.24
C ILE A 29 16.90 10.97 1.63
N LEU A 30 17.84 10.34 2.34
CA LEU A 30 18.26 10.77 3.66
C LEU A 30 19.74 11.15 3.60
N SER A 31 20.06 12.36 4.07
CA SER A 31 21.42 12.88 4.07
C SER A 31 22.06 12.83 2.68
N GLY A 32 21.26 13.08 1.65
CA GLY A 32 21.74 13.08 0.27
C GLY A 32 21.94 11.71 -0.34
N GLN A 33 21.58 10.64 0.36
CA GLN A 33 21.74 9.28 -0.15
C GLN A 33 20.39 8.58 -0.24
N PRO A 34 20.14 7.84 -1.32
CA PRO A 34 18.90 7.06 -1.44
C PRO A 34 18.94 5.88 -0.47
N GLN A 35 17.84 5.70 0.26
CA GLN A 35 17.66 4.56 1.14
C GLN A 35 16.35 3.88 0.84
N LYS A 36 16.38 2.56 0.80
CA LYS A 36 15.18 1.77 0.57
C LYS A 36 14.55 1.40 1.90
N LYS A 37 13.24 1.51 1.96
CA LYS A 37 12.48 1.21 3.17
C LYS A 37 11.30 0.34 2.79
N GLN A 38 10.95 -0.59 3.65
CA GLN A 38 9.76 -1.42 3.49
C GLN A 38 8.72 -1.03 4.54
N ILE A 39 7.49 -0.90 4.09
CA ILE A 39 6.38 -0.58 4.98
C ILE A 39 5.31 -1.63 4.77
N THR A 40 4.89 -2.28 5.87
CA THR A 40 3.87 -3.32 5.83
C THR A 40 2.53 -2.77 6.27
N PHE A 41 1.49 -3.14 5.52
CA PHE A 41 0.12 -2.73 5.80
C PHE A 41 -0.73 -3.97 6.02
N SER A 42 -1.65 -3.89 6.98
CA SER A 42 -2.75 -4.85 7.08
C SER A 42 -3.85 -4.37 6.16
N LEU A 43 -4.49 -5.28 5.46
CA LEU A 43 -5.56 -4.92 4.55
C LEU A 43 -6.89 -4.92 5.29
N ASP A 44 -7.63 -3.82 5.20
CA ASP A 44 -8.97 -3.75 5.75
C ASP A 44 -9.85 -4.78 5.05
N PRO A 45 -10.80 -5.43 5.76
CA PRO A 45 -11.70 -6.37 5.10
C PRO A 45 -12.48 -5.78 3.94
N ASN A 46 -12.71 -4.47 3.96
CA ASN A 46 -13.43 -3.76 2.91
C ASN A 46 -12.50 -2.95 2.03
N VAL A 47 -11.21 -3.31 1.98
CA VAL A 47 -10.24 -2.57 1.17
C VAL A 47 -10.70 -2.49 -0.27
N ARG A 48 -10.60 -1.30 -0.84
CA ARG A 48 -10.95 -1.07 -2.25
C ARG A 48 -9.69 -1.10 -3.07
N ILE A 49 -9.72 -1.86 -4.15
CA ILE A 49 -8.58 -1.99 -5.05
C ILE A 49 -9.04 -1.59 -6.43
N THR A 50 -8.32 -0.67 -7.06
CA THR A 50 -8.65 -0.19 -8.39
C THR A 50 -7.43 -0.26 -9.29
N ASP A 51 -7.68 -0.42 -10.58
CA ASP A 51 -6.62 -0.44 -11.59
C ASP A 51 -6.31 0.98 -12.09
N THR A 52 -5.45 1.08 -13.09
CA THR A 52 -5.05 2.38 -13.65
C THR A 52 -6.20 3.17 -14.27
N SER A 53 -7.30 2.49 -14.58
CA SER A 53 -8.50 3.13 -15.15
C SER A 53 -9.58 3.36 -14.09
N ASN A 54 -9.25 3.25 -12.81
CA ASN A 54 -10.18 3.39 -11.69
C ASN A 54 -11.27 2.32 -11.66
N GLN A 55 -11.03 1.18 -12.31
CA GLN A 55 -11.97 0.07 -12.29
C GLN A 55 -11.67 -0.85 -11.10
N PRO A 56 -12.70 -1.38 -10.44
CA PRO A 56 -12.48 -2.31 -9.34
C PRO A 56 -11.69 -3.53 -9.80
N MET A 57 -10.76 -3.98 -8.96
CA MET A 57 -10.03 -5.21 -9.23
C MET A 57 -9.89 -6.02 -7.95
N LYS A 58 -9.61 -7.29 -8.12
CA LYS A 58 -9.45 -8.20 -6.99
C LYS A 58 -8.01 -8.20 -6.51
N LEU A 59 -7.84 -8.56 -5.24
CA LEU A 59 -6.51 -8.65 -4.63
C LEU A 59 -5.56 -9.53 -5.42
N VAL A 60 -6.07 -10.63 -5.98
CA VAL A 60 -5.24 -11.54 -6.78
C VAL A 60 -4.69 -10.91 -8.05
N GLY A 61 -5.24 -9.78 -8.47
CA GLY A 61 -4.73 -9.05 -9.64
C GLY A 61 -3.52 -8.17 -9.35
N LEU A 62 -3.20 -7.96 -8.08
CA LEU A 62 -2.00 -7.19 -7.72
C LEU A 62 -0.77 -8.07 -7.85
N LYS A 63 0.31 -7.48 -8.33
CA LYS A 63 1.56 -8.18 -8.56
C LYS A 63 2.72 -7.44 -7.91
N VAL A 64 3.74 -8.19 -7.53
CA VAL A 64 5.00 -7.61 -7.08
C VAL A 64 5.53 -6.69 -8.18
N ASP A 65 6.10 -5.57 -7.77
CA ASP A 65 6.61 -4.48 -8.62
C ASP A 65 5.54 -3.58 -9.24
N ASP A 66 4.25 -3.85 -9.02
CA ASP A 66 3.22 -2.89 -9.40
C ASP A 66 3.40 -1.61 -8.59
N LYS A 67 3.34 -0.48 -9.26
CA LYS A 67 3.37 0.81 -8.58
C LYS A 67 1.96 1.16 -8.13
N VAL A 68 1.80 1.42 -6.85
CA VAL A 68 0.49 1.67 -6.26
C VAL A 68 0.51 2.88 -5.35
N GLU A 69 -0.67 3.47 -5.17
CA GLU A 69 -0.93 4.45 -4.13
C GLU A 69 -1.83 3.78 -3.10
N ILE A 70 -1.46 3.86 -1.84
CA ILE A 70 -2.24 3.27 -0.75
C ILE A 70 -2.74 4.37 0.15
N GLY A 71 -4.07 4.38 0.40
CA GLY A 71 -4.66 5.18 1.44
C GLY A 71 -4.79 4.33 2.69
N TYR A 72 -4.27 4.82 3.80
CA TYR A 72 -4.22 4.04 5.02
C TYR A 72 -4.41 4.89 6.25
N THR A 73 -4.78 4.22 7.34
CA THR A 73 -4.79 4.84 8.66
C THR A 73 -3.69 4.21 9.48
N ARG A 74 -3.16 4.97 10.41
CA ARG A 74 -2.14 4.47 11.33
C ARG A 74 -2.64 4.61 12.76
N GLU A 75 -2.61 3.52 13.50
CA GLU A 75 -2.93 3.51 14.90
C GLU A 75 -1.79 2.84 15.63
N LYS A 76 -1.09 3.60 16.48
CA LYS A 76 0.14 3.16 17.11
C LYS A 76 1.15 2.73 16.05
N SER A 77 1.53 1.46 16.03
CA SER A 77 2.48 0.95 15.05
C SER A 77 1.80 0.20 13.90
N LYS A 78 0.47 0.12 13.93
CA LYS A 78 -0.28 -0.63 12.91
C LYS A 78 -0.78 0.30 11.82
N ARG A 79 -0.52 -0.06 10.57
CA ARG A 79 -1.05 0.62 9.41
C ARG A 79 -2.08 -0.27 8.73
N THR A 80 -3.27 0.29 8.48
CA THR A 80 -4.36 -0.45 7.85
C THR A 80 -4.69 0.20 6.52
N ALA A 81 -4.53 -0.55 5.44
CA ALA A 81 -4.82 -0.05 4.09
C ALA A 81 -6.32 -0.07 3.84
N LEU A 82 -6.88 1.08 3.45
CA LEU A 82 -8.28 1.23 3.15
C LEU A 82 -8.56 1.18 1.65
N PHE A 83 -7.61 1.65 0.84
CA PHE A 83 -7.72 1.51 -0.61
C PHE A 83 -6.32 1.36 -1.20
N ILE A 84 -6.27 0.71 -2.35
CA ILE A 84 -5.05 0.51 -3.12
C ILE A 84 -5.39 0.85 -4.58
N LYS A 85 -4.64 1.78 -5.15
CA LYS A 85 -4.82 2.17 -6.54
C LYS A 85 -3.56 1.87 -7.32
N VAL A 86 -3.69 1.07 -8.37
CA VAL A 86 -2.55 0.80 -9.27
C VAL A 86 -2.33 2.04 -10.13
N ILE A 87 -1.12 2.55 -10.16
CA ILE A 87 -0.79 3.78 -10.89
C ILE A 87 0.30 3.60 -11.93
N GLY A 88 0.85 2.41 -12.06
CA GLY A 88 1.85 2.18 -13.07
C GLY A 88 2.37 0.77 -13.19
#